data_5e9d4a2885ede89aa50bc4e2d9316311
#
_entry.id   5e9d4a2885ede89aa50bc4e2d9316311
#
_cell.length_a   1.000
_cell.length_b   1.000
_cell.length_c   1.000
_cell.angle_alpha   90.00
_cell.angle_beta   90.00
_cell.angle_gamma   90.00
#
_symmetry.space_group_name_H-M   'P 1'
#
loop_
_entity.id
_entity.type
_entity.pdbx_description
1 polymer ?
#
loop_
_entity_poly.entity_id
_entity_poly.type
_entity_poly.pdbx_seq_one_letter_code
_entity_poly.pdbx_strand_id
1 'polypeptide(L)'
;MRYLLFLCLLGLFGCNDDPNKATIDSPEQVALGFFQAIYVDKDVEKATHYVDDPMKEVLKSYYIAASVQRHMLNLQMTDVTLEIEEIDIDFFRKFTDDVTVVVKFTGRKGGRPWVDDRTIRLHKRGRAWVIVEILPETGKINSGSL
;
A
#
# COMPACT_ATOMS: atom_id res chain seq x y z
N MET A 1 -35.21 26.04 -52.47
CA MET A 1 -35.23 25.85 -51.04
C MET A 1 -34.49 24.55 -50.69
N ARG A 2 -33.30 24.72 -50.30
CA ARG A 2 -32.42 23.57 -50.04
C ARG A 2 -31.97 23.68 -48.60
N TYR A 3 -32.47 22.80 -47.76
CA TYR A 3 -32.06 22.69 -46.37
C TYR A 3 -30.86 21.79 -46.31
N LEU A 4 -29.71 22.40 -46.05
CA LEU A 4 -28.46 21.72 -45.81
C LEU A 4 -28.49 21.20 -44.39
N LEU A 5 -28.64 19.91 -44.25
CA LEU A 5 -28.61 19.21 -42.98
C LEU A 5 -27.14 19.06 -42.54
N PHE A 6 -26.72 19.92 -41.65
CA PHE A 6 -25.37 19.83 -41.02
C PHE A 6 -25.44 18.79 -39.90
N LEU A 7 -25.03 17.59 -40.22
CA LEU A 7 -24.93 16.51 -39.26
C LEU A 7 -23.63 16.70 -38.45
N CYS A 8 -23.76 17.28 -37.27
CA CYS A 8 -22.65 17.33 -36.32
C CYS A 8 -22.36 15.92 -35.78
N LEU A 9 -21.30 15.33 -36.32
CA LEU A 9 -20.73 14.10 -35.80
C LEU A 9 -19.91 14.45 -34.54
N LEU A 10 -20.55 14.43 -33.39
CA LEU A 10 -19.85 14.47 -32.09
C LEU A 10 -19.14 13.15 -31.90
N GLY A 11 -17.85 13.14 -32.20
CA GLY A 11 -16.94 12.06 -31.85
C GLY A 11 -16.84 11.95 -30.35
N LEU A 12 -17.49 10.95 -29.79
CA LEU A 12 -17.24 10.49 -28.43
C LEU A 12 -15.86 9.85 -28.40
N PHE A 13 -14.86 10.60 -27.99
CA PHE A 13 -13.61 10.01 -27.53
C PHE A 13 -13.91 9.32 -26.20
N GLY A 14 -14.38 8.10 -26.26
CA GLY A 14 -14.41 7.22 -25.12
C GLY A 14 -12.96 6.91 -24.73
N CYS A 15 -12.52 7.36 -23.56
CA CYS A 15 -11.38 6.76 -22.91
C CYS A 15 -11.70 5.29 -22.69
N ASN A 16 -11.14 4.44 -23.51
CA ASN A 16 -11.17 3.00 -23.30
C ASN A 16 -10.11 2.72 -22.22
N ASP A 17 -10.50 2.84 -20.95
CA ASP A 17 -9.77 2.19 -19.88
C ASP A 17 -9.99 0.69 -20.09
N ASP A 18 -8.98 0.03 -20.63
CA ASP A 18 -8.95 -1.41 -20.76
C ASP A 18 -9.01 -2.03 -19.36
N PRO A 19 -10.12 -2.69 -18.97
CA PRO A 19 -10.23 -3.32 -17.64
C PRO A 19 -9.25 -4.48 -17.48
N ASN A 20 -8.50 -4.82 -18.51
CA ASN A 20 -7.54 -5.91 -18.54
C ASN A 20 -6.08 -5.43 -18.55
N LYS A 21 -5.84 -4.13 -18.43
CA LYS A 21 -4.51 -3.63 -18.20
C LYS A 21 -4.20 -3.82 -16.72
N ALA A 22 -3.68 -4.98 -16.36
CA ALA A 22 -3.10 -5.21 -15.04
C ALA A 22 -2.09 -4.08 -14.80
N THR A 23 -2.50 -3.07 -14.03
CA THR A 23 -1.60 -2.05 -13.54
C THR A 23 -0.55 -2.78 -12.73
N ILE A 24 0.70 -2.70 -13.16
CA ILE A 24 1.81 -3.21 -12.38
C ILE A 24 1.94 -2.22 -11.23
N ASP A 25 1.43 -2.60 -10.07
CA ASP A 25 1.55 -1.77 -8.89
C ASP A 25 3.02 -1.56 -8.56
N SER A 26 3.39 -0.32 -8.27
CA SER A 26 4.73 -0.02 -7.80
C SER A 26 4.93 -0.56 -6.38
N PRO A 27 6.17 -0.77 -5.92
CA PRO A 27 6.42 -1.19 -4.54
C PRO A 27 5.74 -0.29 -3.51
N GLU A 28 5.66 1.01 -3.77
CA GLU A 28 5.01 2.00 -2.92
C GLU A 28 3.49 1.78 -2.84
N GLN A 29 2.87 1.52 -3.98
CA GLN A 29 1.44 1.24 -4.05
C GLN A 29 1.09 -0.05 -3.31
N VAL A 30 1.92 -1.08 -3.44
CA VAL A 30 1.79 -2.34 -2.69
C VAL A 30 1.93 -2.10 -1.19
N ALA A 31 2.94 -1.33 -0.78
CA ALA A 31 3.17 -0.96 0.62
C ALA A 31 1.97 -0.21 1.21
N LEU A 32 1.51 0.85 0.54
CA LEU A 32 0.36 1.62 0.97
C LEU A 32 -0.91 0.77 1.00
N GLY A 33 -1.14 -0.05 -0.04
CA GLY A 33 -2.31 -0.93 -0.12
C GLY A 33 -2.39 -1.92 1.03
N PHE A 34 -1.27 -2.52 1.42
CA PHE A 34 -1.19 -3.43 2.55
C PHE A 34 -1.57 -2.73 3.87
N PHE A 35 -0.93 -1.61 4.18
CA PHE A 35 -1.21 -0.90 5.43
C PHE A 35 -2.60 -0.26 5.42
N GLN A 36 -3.09 0.22 4.26
CA GLN A 36 -4.46 0.69 4.09
C GLN A 36 -5.47 -0.41 4.45
N ALA A 37 -5.27 -1.63 3.95
CA ALA A 37 -6.11 -2.77 4.26
C ALA A 37 -6.17 -3.05 5.77
N ILE A 38 -5.05 -2.96 6.49
CA ILE A 38 -4.98 -3.25 7.92
C ILE A 38 -5.49 -2.10 8.81
N TYR A 39 -5.11 -0.84 8.51
CA TYR A 39 -5.37 0.28 9.42
C TYR A 39 -6.65 1.05 9.10
N VAL A 40 -7.05 1.10 7.84
CA VAL A 40 -8.22 1.87 7.40
C VAL A 40 -9.40 0.97 7.07
N ASP A 41 -9.22 0.01 6.17
CA ASP A 41 -10.29 -0.90 5.73
C ASP A 41 -10.58 -1.97 6.79
N LYS A 42 -9.60 -2.30 7.62
CA LYS A 42 -9.65 -3.35 8.67
C LYS A 42 -10.01 -4.72 8.09
N ASP A 43 -9.49 -4.98 6.92
CA ASP A 43 -9.73 -6.17 6.11
C ASP A 43 -8.44 -6.98 5.93
N VAL A 44 -8.29 -8.05 6.71
CA VAL A 44 -7.11 -8.93 6.66
C VAL A 44 -7.06 -9.70 5.36
N GLU A 45 -8.22 -10.13 4.81
CA GLU A 45 -8.25 -10.86 3.54
C GLU A 45 -7.72 -9.99 2.40
N LYS A 46 -8.13 -8.72 2.36
CA LYS A 46 -7.59 -7.74 1.41
C LYS A 46 -6.08 -7.58 1.55
N ALA A 47 -5.56 -7.55 2.79
CA ALA A 47 -4.12 -7.44 3.04
C ALA A 47 -3.32 -8.62 2.47
N THR A 48 -3.91 -9.82 2.41
CA THR A 48 -3.23 -11.01 1.87
C THR A 48 -2.85 -10.88 0.40
N HIS A 49 -3.50 -10.00 -0.35
CA HIS A 49 -3.20 -9.79 -1.77
C HIS A 49 -1.85 -9.09 -2.02
N TYR A 50 -1.28 -8.47 -0.99
CA TYR A 50 -0.04 -7.69 -1.09
C TYR A 50 1.21 -8.43 -0.60
N VAL A 51 1.05 -9.63 -0.05
CA VAL A 51 2.12 -10.36 0.62
C VAL A 51 2.42 -11.69 -0.07
N ASP A 52 3.58 -12.27 0.21
CA ASP A 52 3.93 -13.60 -0.26
C ASP A 52 3.18 -14.71 0.50
N ASP A 53 3.29 -15.95 0.01
CA ASP A 53 2.52 -17.07 0.58
C ASP A 53 2.83 -17.37 2.04
N PRO A 54 4.10 -17.36 2.52
CA PRO A 54 4.39 -17.54 3.94
C PRO A 54 3.71 -16.50 4.82
N MET A 55 3.72 -15.24 4.40
CA MET A 55 3.12 -14.15 5.16
C MET A 55 1.58 -14.18 5.11
N LYS A 56 0.98 -14.67 4.02
CA LYS A 56 -0.47 -14.91 3.95
C LYS A 56 -0.95 -15.84 5.06
N GLU A 57 -0.24 -16.94 5.29
CA GLU A 57 -0.60 -17.89 6.33
C GLU A 57 -0.52 -17.26 7.72
N VAL A 58 0.47 -16.42 7.96
CA VAL A 58 0.59 -15.67 9.21
C VAL A 58 -0.56 -14.69 9.38
N LEU A 59 -0.89 -13.90 8.36
CA LEU A 59 -2.01 -12.96 8.37
C LEU A 59 -3.34 -13.66 8.67
N LYS A 60 -3.62 -14.74 7.96
CA LYS A 60 -4.86 -15.51 8.15
C LYS A 60 -5.00 -16.06 9.58
N SER A 61 -3.89 -16.38 10.25
CA SER A 61 -3.91 -16.87 11.62
C SER A 61 -4.39 -15.83 12.63
N TYR A 62 -4.30 -14.54 12.31
CA TYR A 62 -4.75 -13.45 13.19
C TYR A 62 -6.23 -13.10 13.06
N TYR A 63 -6.89 -13.49 11.98
CA TYR A 63 -8.32 -13.28 11.66
C TYR A 63 -8.80 -11.84 11.58
N ILE A 64 -8.34 -10.94 12.46
CA ILE A 64 -8.77 -9.54 12.54
C ILE A 64 -7.59 -8.56 12.47
N ALA A 65 -7.85 -7.40 11.88
CA ALA A 65 -6.84 -6.37 11.69
C ALA A 65 -6.20 -5.88 13.00
N ALA A 66 -6.98 -5.77 14.09
CA ALA A 66 -6.45 -5.37 15.40
C ALA A 66 -5.39 -6.34 15.93
N SER A 67 -5.53 -7.64 15.66
CA SER A 67 -4.53 -8.64 16.03
C SER A 67 -3.26 -8.50 15.19
N VAL A 68 -3.39 -8.24 13.89
CA VAL A 68 -2.25 -7.94 13.01
C VAL A 68 -1.49 -6.70 13.50
N GLN A 69 -2.22 -5.61 13.80
CA GLN A 69 -1.61 -4.39 14.34
C GLN A 69 -0.82 -4.63 15.62
N ARG A 70 -1.38 -5.44 16.54
CA ARG A 70 -0.80 -5.67 17.85
C ARG A 70 0.38 -6.65 17.81
N HIS A 71 0.22 -7.76 17.14
CA HIS A 71 1.13 -8.91 17.25
C HIS A 71 2.12 -9.03 16.10
N MET A 72 1.77 -8.55 14.92
CA MET A 72 2.63 -8.61 13.74
C MET A 72 3.37 -7.28 13.51
N LEU A 73 2.65 -6.16 13.62
CA LEU A 73 3.19 -4.84 13.35
C LEU A 73 3.68 -4.10 14.60
N ASN A 74 3.32 -4.62 15.80
CA ASN A 74 3.60 -3.97 17.10
C ASN A 74 3.24 -2.47 17.11
N LEU A 75 2.17 -2.12 16.39
CA LEU A 75 1.69 -0.74 16.28
C LEU A 75 0.17 -0.73 16.18
N GLN A 76 -0.50 -0.49 17.30
CA GLN A 76 -1.95 -0.35 17.33
C GLN A 76 -2.33 1.13 17.30
N MET A 77 -2.96 1.56 16.21
CA MET A 77 -3.35 2.96 15.98
C MET A 77 -4.77 3.05 15.43
N THR A 78 -5.37 4.23 15.63
CA THR A 78 -6.65 4.65 15.04
C THR A 78 -6.48 5.95 14.26
N ASP A 79 -7.46 6.26 13.40
CA ASP A 79 -7.49 7.49 12.58
C ASP A 79 -6.19 7.69 11.79
N VAL A 80 -5.72 6.63 11.14
CA VAL A 80 -4.40 6.58 10.53
C VAL A 80 -4.42 7.17 9.12
N THR A 81 -3.47 8.06 8.87
CA THR A 81 -3.05 8.51 7.54
C THR A 81 -1.69 7.91 7.22
N LEU A 82 -1.53 7.41 6.01
CA LEU A 82 -0.35 6.71 5.54
C LEU A 82 0.35 7.53 4.45
N GLU A 83 1.66 7.67 4.58
CA GLU A 83 2.50 8.36 3.59
C GLU A 83 3.77 7.55 3.34
N ILE A 84 4.27 7.57 2.12
CA ILE A 84 5.62 7.06 1.84
C ILE A 84 6.62 8.11 2.33
N GLU A 85 7.47 7.73 3.26
CA GLU A 85 8.46 8.65 3.83
C GLU A 85 9.79 8.57 3.12
N GLU A 86 10.28 7.37 2.91
CA GLU A 86 11.52 7.13 2.22
C GLU A 86 11.35 5.93 1.28
N ILE A 87 11.83 6.14 0.09
CA ILE A 87 12.08 5.09 -0.87
C ILE A 87 13.58 5.09 -1.00
N ASP A 88 14.19 3.95 -0.79
CA ASP A 88 15.59 3.78 -1.17
C ASP A 88 15.68 3.96 -2.70
N ILE A 89 15.85 5.22 -3.12
CA ILE A 89 16.02 5.59 -4.52
C ILE A 89 17.47 5.24 -4.88
N ASP A 90 17.78 3.97 -4.87
CA ASP A 90 18.96 3.53 -5.58
C ASP A 90 18.72 3.76 -7.07
N PHE A 91 19.64 4.44 -7.71
CA PHE A 91 19.65 4.62 -9.16
C PHE A 91 19.48 3.28 -9.92
N PHE A 92 19.83 2.19 -9.27
CA PHE A 92 19.70 0.82 -9.77
C PHE A 92 18.33 0.19 -9.52
N ARG A 93 17.39 0.88 -8.90
CA ARG A 93 16.04 0.37 -8.56
C ARG A 93 15.27 -0.18 -9.77
N LYS A 94 15.51 0.38 -10.96
CA LYS A 94 14.92 -0.16 -12.20
C LYS A 94 15.37 -1.58 -12.54
N PHE A 95 16.47 -2.02 -11.96
CA PHE A 95 17.12 -3.29 -12.25
C PHE A 95 17.14 -4.23 -11.04
N THR A 96 16.59 -3.83 -9.92
CA THR A 96 16.52 -4.68 -8.73
C THR A 96 15.12 -5.25 -8.54
N ASP A 97 15.08 -6.52 -8.15
CA ASP A 97 13.85 -7.23 -7.78
C ASP A 97 13.62 -7.26 -6.25
N ASP A 98 14.38 -6.45 -5.52
CA ASP A 98 14.37 -6.35 -4.06
C ASP A 98 14.45 -4.88 -3.65
N VAL A 99 13.43 -4.38 -2.97
CA VAL A 99 13.37 -2.99 -2.51
C VAL A 99 12.82 -2.89 -1.09
N THR A 100 13.21 -1.83 -0.40
CA THR A 100 12.73 -1.47 0.93
C THR A 100 11.92 -0.19 0.84
N VAL A 101 10.77 -0.16 1.50
CA VAL A 101 9.88 0.99 1.56
C VAL A 101 9.60 1.35 3.01
N VAL A 102 9.75 2.62 3.36
CA VAL A 102 9.38 3.16 4.67
C VAL A 102 8.05 3.88 4.54
N VAL A 103 7.08 3.44 5.34
CA VAL A 103 5.74 4.04 5.42
C VAL A 103 5.58 4.72 6.76
N LYS A 104 5.21 5.99 6.72
CA LYS A 104 4.89 6.82 7.88
C LYS A 104 3.42 6.71 8.21
N PHE A 105 3.15 6.61 9.51
CA PHE A 105 1.81 6.56 10.09
C PHE A 105 1.58 7.82 10.92
N THR A 106 0.53 8.53 10.62
CA THR A 106 0.09 9.66 11.43
C THR A 106 -1.34 9.37 11.89
N GLY A 107 -1.59 9.43 13.20
CA GLY A 107 -2.91 9.10 13.74
C GLY A 107 -2.94 9.20 15.25
N ARG A 108 -3.60 8.24 15.91
CA ARG A 108 -3.77 8.20 17.36
C ARG A 108 -3.35 6.85 17.93
N LYS A 109 -2.60 6.88 19.02
CA LYS A 109 -2.22 5.69 19.80
C LYS A 109 -2.65 5.91 21.25
N GLY A 110 -3.49 5.02 21.79
CA GLY A 110 -4.04 5.19 23.12
C GLY A 110 -4.79 6.51 23.32
N GLY A 111 -5.49 6.98 22.27
CA GLY A 111 -6.25 8.23 22.29
C GLY A 111 -5.41 9.52 22.15
N ARG A 112 -4.10 9.43 22.00
CA ARG A 112 -3.19 10.58 21.84
C ARG A 112 -2.67 10.68 20.40
N PRO A 113 -2.41 11.90 19.87
CA PRO A 113 -1.72 12.06 18.61
C PRO A 113 -0.40 11.28 18.61
N TRP A 114 -0.11 10.58 17.52
CA TRP A 114 1.06 9.73 17.39
C TRP A 114 1.56 9.67 15.96
N VAL A 115 2.87 9.67 15.78
CA VAL A 115 3.55 9.45 14.51
C VAL A 115 4.51 8.28 14.69
N ASP A 116 4.51 7.36 13.75
CA ASP A 116 5.37 6.18 13.74
C ASP A 116 5.71 5.79 12.32
N ASP A 117 6.59 4.83 12.13
CA ASP A 117 6.94 4.30 10.83
C ASP A 117 7.06 2.77 10.84
N ARG A 118 6.92 2.17 9.67
CA ARG A 118 7.25 0.76 9.44
C ARG A 118 7.99 0.62 8.13
N THR A 119 9.03 -0.18 8.19
CA THR A 119 9.84 -0.53 7.03
C THR A 119 9.47 -1.92 6.58
N ILE A 120 9.20 -2.07 5.31
CA ILE A 120 8.89 -3.35 4.68
C ILE A 120 9.82 -3.62 3.51
N ARG A 121 10.11 -4.89 3.31
CA ARG A 121 10.88 -5.38 2.17
C ARG A 121 9.97 -6.06 1.18
N LEU A 122 10.13 -5.70 -0.10
CA LEU A 122 9.35 -6.25 -1.19
C LEU A 122 10.26 -6.94 -2.20
N HIS A 123 9.79 -8.06 -2.72
CA HIS A 123 10.41 -8.74 -3.84
C HIS A 123 9.48 -8.70 -5.06
N LYS A 124 10.08 -8.62 -6.23
CA LYS A 124 9.36 -8.77 -7.48
C LYS A 124 9.20 -10.26 -7.81
N ARG A 125 7.96 -10.65 -8.05
CA ARG A 125 7.57 -12.00 -8.48
C ARG A 125 6.89 -11.90 -9.85
N GLY A 126 7.62 -12.21 -10.90
CA GLY A 126 7.15 -12.00 -12.26
C GLY A 126 6.91 -10.51 -12.52
N ARG A 127 5.65 -10.11 -12.66
CA ARG A 127 5.27 -8.70 -12.90
C ARG A 127 4.72 -7.99 -11.67
N ALA A 128 4.58 -8.69 -10.55
CA ALA A 128 4.01 -8.15 -9.33
C ALA A 128 5.07 -7.97 -8.23
N TRP A 129 4.89 -6.94 -7.42
CA TRP A 129 5.62 -6.76 -6.17
C TRP A 129 4.84 -7.38 -5.03
N VAL A 130 5.53 -8.08 -4.13
CA VAL A 130 4.94 -8.66 -2.92
C VAL A 130 5.81 -8.35 -1.71
N ILE A 131 5.16 -8.12 -0.59
CA ILE A 131 5.83 -7.92 0.69
C ILE A 131 6.29 -9.28 1.19
N VAL A 132 7.58 -9.40 1.49
CA VAL A 132 8.21 -10.63 1.97
C VAL A 132 8.64 -10.53 3.44
N GLU A 133 8.80 -9.31 3.95
CA GLU A 133 9.29 -9.08 5.30
C GLU A 133 8.81 -7.74 5.85
N ILE A 134 8.47 -7.72 7.12
CA ILE A 134 8.28 -6.51 7.92
C ILE A 134 9.53 -6.39 8.79
N LEU A 135 10.32 -5.36 8.55
CA LEU A 135 11.59 -5.18 9.24
C LEU A 135 11.36 -4.75 10.70
N PRO A 136 12.27 -5.11 11.62
CA PRO A 136 12.22 -4.62 12.99
C PRO A 136 12.22 -3.09 13.04
N GLU A 137 11.58 -2.53 14.07
CA GLU A 137 11.59 -1.10 14.31
C GLU A 137 13.03 -0.59 14.43
N THR A 138 13.38 0.40 13.62
CA THR A 138 14.71 1.02 13.64
C THR A 138 14.77 2.23 14.54
N GLY A 139 13.66 2.64 15.14
CA GLY A 139 13.58 3.80 16.02
C GLY A 139 13.83 5.14 15.31
N LYS A 140 13.76 5.18 14.00
CA LYS A 140 14.05 6.39 13.21
C LYS A 140 13.05 7.53 13.43
N ILE A 141 11.80 7.20 13.78
CA ILE A 141 10.76 8.18 14.09
C ILE A 141 10.02 7.73 15.35
N ASN A 142 10.64 7.85 16.49
CA ASN A 142 9.95 7.75 17.78
C ASN A 142 9.81 9.14 18.38
N SER A 143 9.18 10.05 17.66
CA SER A 143 8.70 11.29 18.23
C SER A 143 7.36 11.01 18.89
N GLY A 144 7.40 10.35 20.04
CA GLY A 144 6.24 10.26 20.89
C GLY A 144 5.70 11.64 21.14
N SER A 145 4.45 11.87 20.74
CA SER A 145 3.65 13.08 20.92
C SER A 145 4.15 14.35 20.23
N LEU A 146 3.38 14.75 19.25
CA LEU A 146 3.25 16.16 18.89
C LEU A 146 2.53 16.94 20.01
#